data_6b660e27090f2b2fa1694275017b02ca
#
_entry.id   6b660e27090f2b2fa1694275017b02ca
#
_cell.length_a   1.000
_cell.length_b   1.000
_cell.length_c   1.000
_cell.angle_alpha   90.00
_cell.angle_beta   90.00
_cell.angle_gamma   90.00
#
_symmetry.space_group_name_H-M   'P 1'
#
loop_
_entity.id
_entity.type
_entity.pdbx_description
1 polymer ?
#
loop_
_entity_poly.entity_id
_entity_poly.type
_entity_poly.pdbx_seq_one_letter_code
_entity_poly.pdbx_strand_id
1 'polypeptide(L)'
;IGRVAFLSSAEGVILLNAVRLSPINKEEIRGLILEFQKLLRGTFPDVSWFFSFTGDSGDLHDLRPHIEKCRKVLNIGRLTDSRKTIFDYDALGILTWINIPEDELGPLLKKLQKLIDSEKNQELLYTLKTYLENNLNYSLTAEKLFVNVNTVRRRIEKVNELIPVHWNDYVERTKLGLLLQYLQPGPDSIIHLKERRNGS
;
A
#
# COMPACT_ATOMS: atom_id res chain seq x y z
N ILE A 1 -19.73 -22.30 -0.49
CA ILE A 1 -20.94 -21.46 -0.44
C ILE A 1 -20.61 -20.30 0.47
N GLY A 2 -20.67 -19.07 -0.07
CA GLY A 2 -20.46 -17.85 0.69
C GLY A 2 -21.77 -17.33 1.32
N ARG A 3 -21.66 -16.65 2.44
CA ARG A 3 -22.75 -15.87 3.02
C ARG A 3 -22.41 -14.39 2.92
N VAL A 4 -23.38 -13.59 2.54
CA VAL A 4 -23.24 -12.12 2.47
C VAL A 4 -24.04 -11.51 3.61
N ALA A 5 -23.40 -10.61 4.35
CA ALA A 5 -24.05 -9.79 5.36
C ALA A 5 -23.76 -8.32 5.06
N PHE A 6 -24.79 -7.47 5.16
CA PHE A 6 -24.62 -6.02 5.05
C PHE A 6 -24.41 -5.43 6.46
N LEU A 7 -23.35 -4.65 6.63
CA LEU A 7 -23.05 -3.96 7.89
C LEU A 7 -23.63 -2.54 7.91
N SER A 8 -23.78 -1.93 6.73
CA SER A 8 -24.36 -0.62 6.53
C SER A 8 -24.82 -0.45 5.07
N SER A 9 -25.35 0.71 4.70
CA SER A 9 -25.71 1.04 3.32
C SER A 9 -24.51 1.07 2.34
N ALA A 10 -23.30 1.20 2.86
CA ALA A 10 -22.07 1.31 2.06
C ALA A 10 -21.04 0.18 2.33
N GLU A 11 -21.32 -0.73 3.25
CA GLU A 11 -20.37 -1.75 3.67
C GLU A 11 -21.04 -3.11 3.82
N GLY A 12 -20.44 -4.12 3.21
CA GLY A 12 -20.86 -5.51 3.32
C GLY A 12 -19.68 -6.42 3.64
N VAL A 13 -19.96 -7.57 4.21
CA VAL A 13 -19.01 -8.65 4.49
C VAL A 13 -19.43 -9.89 3.74
N ILE A 14 -18.48 -10.51 3.06
CA ILE A 14 -18.65 -11.81 2.40
C ILE A 14 -17.87 -12.82 3.20
N LEU A 15 -18.57 -13.81 3.74
CA LEU A 15 -17.96 -14.93 4.43
C LEU A 15 -17.82 -16.08 3.42
N LEU A 16 -16.58 -16.45 3.14
CA LEU A 16 -16.27 -17.61 2.31
C LEU A 16 -16.11 -18.82 3.24
N ASN A 17 -17.07 -19.73 3.21
CA ASN A 17 -16.94 -21.01 3.91
C ASN A 17 -16.44 -22.06 2.90
N ALA A 18 -15.19 -22.45 3.05
CA ALA A 18 -14.62 -23.56 2.31
C ALA A 18 -14.72 -24.83 3.12
N VAL A 19 -15.71 -25.67 2.80
CA VAL A 19 -15.72 -27.08 3.23
C VAL A 19 -14.71 -27.84 2.35
N ARG A 20 -13.42 -27.56 2.54
CA ARG A 20 -12.32 -28.21 1.83
C ARG A 20 -11.33 -28.78 2.82
N LEU A 21 -10.62 -29.82 2.41
CA LEU A 21 -9.54 -30.43 3.20
C LEU A 21 -8.29 -29.54 3.28
N SER A 22 -8.19 -28.48 2.48
CA SER A 22 -7.11 -27.50 2.49
C SER A 22 -7.67 -26.08 2.59
N PRO A 23 -6.99 -25.16 3.31
CA PRO A 23 -7.37 -23.76 3.40
C PRO A 23 -7.32 -23.11 2.00
N ILE A 24 -8.22 -22.17 1.74
CA ILE A 24 -8.19 -21.34 0.52
C ILE A 24 -6.94 -20.48 0.58
N ASN A 25 -6.14 -20.49 -0.48
CA ASN A 25 -4.98 -19.64 -0.57
C ASN A 25 -5.35 -18.20 -1.00
N LYS A 26 -4.44 -17.24 -0.79
CA LYS A 26 -4.69 -15.83 -1.09
C LYS A 26 -4.98 -15.54 -2.56
N GLU A 27 -4.37 -16.27 -3.48
CA GLU A 27 -4.58 -16.11 -4.91
C GLU A 27 -5.98 -16.58 -5.32
N GLU A 28 -6.48 -17.65 -4.72
CA GLU A 28 -7.86 -18.10 -4.92
C GLU A 28 -8.86 -17.06 -4.38
N ILE A 29 -8.63 -16.49 -3.19
CA ILE A 29 -9.46 -15.42 -2.63
C ILE A 29 -9.45 -14.21 -3.58
N ARG A 30 -8.28 -13.82 -4.05
CA ARG A 30 -8.13 -12.70 -4.99
C ARG A 30 -8.88 -12.95 -6.31
N GLY A 31 -8.79 -14.17 -6.85
CA GLY A 31 -9.53 -14.58 -8.04
C GLY A 31 -11.04 -14.43 -7.86
N LEU A 32 -11.59 -14.95 -6.76
CA LEU A 32 -13.01 -14.81 -6.42
C LEU A 32 -13.45 -13.36 -6.28
N ILE A 33 -12.62 -12.51 -5.65
CA ILE A 33 -12.92 -11.07 -5.52
C ILE A 33 -12.94 -10.41 -6.90
N LEU A 34 -12.03 -10.75 -7.80
CA LEU A 34 -11.99 -10.17 -9.15
C LEU A 34 -13.22 -10.55 -9.96
N GLU A 35 -13.68 -11.82 -9.89
CA GLU A 35 -14.91 -12.26 -10.54
C GLU A 35 -16.12 -11.52 -9.98
N PHE A 36 -16.21 -11.40 -8.65
CA PHE A 36 -17.28 -10.68 -8.00
C PHE A 36 -17.27 -9.18 -8.35
N GLN A 37 -16.11 -8.55 -8.37
CA GLN A 37 -15.96 -7.16 -8.80
C GLN A 37 -16.43 -6.96 -10.25
N LYS A 38 -16.15 -7.91 -11.14
CA LYS A 38 -16.63 -7.87 -12.54
C LYS A 38 -18.16 -7.90 -12.61
N LEU A 39 -18.79 -8.77 -11.83
CA LEU A 39 -20.25 -8.84 -11.74
C LEU A 39 -20.86 -7.53 -11.23
N LEU A 40 -20.29 -6.98 -10.14
CA LEU A 40 -20.78 -5.72 -9.56
C LEU A 40 -20.63 -4.54 -10.52
N ARG A 41 -19.51 -4.43 -11.24
CA ARG A 41 -19.32 -3.40 -12.26
C ARG A 41 -20.31 -3.50 -13.41
N GLY A 42 -20.69 -4.73 -13.82
CA GLY A 42 -21.70 -4.96 -14.83
C GLY A 42 -23.12 -4.55 -14.38
N THR A 43 -23.41 -4.70 -13.09
CA THR A 43 -24.73 -4.38 -12.50
C THR A 43 -24.83 -2.93 -12.05
N PHE A 44 -23.74 -2.36 -11.54
CA PHE A 44 -23.68 -1.01 -10.96
C PHE A 44 -22.45 -0.26 -11.51
N PRO A 45 -22.48 0.21 -12.76
CA PRO A 45 -21.31 0.79 -13.44
C PRO A 45 -20.81 2.09 -12.80
N ASP A 46 -21.69 2.86 -12.18
CA ASP A 46 -21.38 4.17 -11.58
C ASP A 46 -20.86 4.06 -10.14
N VAL A 47 -20.75 2.83 -9.60
CA VAL A 47 -20.29 2.59 -8.22
C VAL A 47 -18.85 2.11 -8.20
N SER A 48 -18.02 2.76 -7.40
CA SER A 48 -16.66 2.31 -7.13
C SER A 48 -16.63 1.29 -6.00
N TRP A 49 -16.14 0.09 -6.30
CA TRP A 49 -16.10 -1.04 -5.38
C TRP A 49 -14.67 -1.26 -4.89
N PHE A 50 -14.51 -1.31 -3.57
CA PHE A 50 -13.26 -1.60 -2.90
C PHE A 50 -13.41 -2.84 -2.04
N PHE A 51 -12.41 -3.70 -2.06
CA PHE A 51 -12.41 -4.98 -1.35
C PHE A 51 -11.18 -5.09 -0.48
N SER A 52 -11.36 -5.73 0.66
CA SER A 52 -10.24 -6.17 1.49
C SER A 52 -10.47 -7.59 1.97
N PHE A 53 -9.40 -8.29 2.23
CA PHE A 53 -9.46 -9.63 2.78
C PHE A 53 -8.32 -9.87 3.77
N THR A 54 -8.51 -10.84 4.64
CA THR A 54 -7.48 -11.41 5.52
C THR A 54 -7.32 -12.88 5.20
N GLY A 55 -6.09 -13.38 5.25
CA GLY A 55 -5.78 -14.79 5.05
C GLY A 55 -6.07 -15.66 6.28
N ASP A 56 -6.49 -15.04 7.39
CA ASP A 56 -6.77 -15.77 8.61
C ASP A 56 -8.05 -16.63 8.46
N SER A 57 -7.95 -17.90 8.87
CA SER A 57 -9.12 -18.73 9.14
C SER A 57 -9.54 -18.51 10.59
N GLY A 58 -10.77 -18.10 10.82
CA GLY A 58 -11.30 -17.84 12.15
C GLY A 58 -12.60 -18.59 12.40
N ASP A 59 -12.99 -18.67 13.67
CA ASP A 59 -14.29 -19.17 14.07
C ASP A 59 -15.36 -18.14 13.66
N LEU A 60 -16.46 -18.62 13.10
CA LEU A 60 -17.63 -17.81 12.75
C LEU A 60 -18.25 -17.08 13.96
N HIS A 61 -17.94 -17.54 15.17
CA HIS A 61 -18.44 -16.92 16.41
C HIS A 61 -17.73 -15.61 16.78
N ASP A 62 -16.53 -15.35 16.23
CA ASP A 62 -15.78 -14.10 16.48
C ASP A 62 -15.26 -13.48 15.17
N LEU A 63 -16.19 -12.91 14.42
CA LEU A 63 -15.88 -12.22 13.16
C LEU A 63 -15.40 -10.77 13.35
N ARG A 64 -15.62 -10.19 14.53
CA ARG A 64 -15.31 -8.77 14.78
C ARG A 64 -13.85 -8.42 14.50
N PRO A 65 -12.84 -9.16 15.01
CA PRO A 65 -11.43 -8.86 14.73
C PRO A 65 -11.11 -8.91 13.23
N HIS A 66 -11.71 -9.83 12.49
CA HIS A 66 -11.48 -9.97 11.05
C HIS A 66 -12.09 -8.80 10.26
N ILE A 67 -13.28 -8.35 10.66
CA ILE A 67 -13.92 -7.17 10.06
C ILE A 67 -13.09 -5.91 10.34
N GLU A 68 -12.59 -5.73 11.57
CA GLU A 68 -11.74 -4.59 11.92
C GLU A 68 -10.42 -4.60 11.15
N LYS A 69 -9.79 -5.77 10.98
CA LYS A 69 -8.62 -5.93 10.10
C LYS A 69 -8.91 -5.49 8.66
N CYS A 70 -10.03 -5.96 8.11
CA CYS A 70 -10.45 -5.60 6.76
C CYS A 70 -10.74 -4.09 6.61
N ARG A 71 -11.41 -3.47 7.58
CA ARG A 71 -11.65 -2.02 7.61
C ARG A 71 -10.36 -1.24 7.65
N LYS A 72 -9.42 -1.65 8.52
CA LYS A 72 -8.11 -1.01 8.64
C LYS A 72 -7.37 -1.00 7.33
N VAL A 73 -7.32 -2.12 6.62
CA VAL A 73 -6.61 -2.20 5.34
C VAL A 73 -7.32 -1.41 4.25
N LEU A 74 -8.65 -1.35 4.24
CA LEU A 74 -9.40 -0.51 3.30
C LEU A 74 -9.08 0.96 3.51
N ASN A 75 -9.12 1.44 4.76
CA ASN A 75 -8.86 2.85 5.08
C ASN A 75 -7.45 3.26 4.66
N ILE A 76 -6.44 2.50 5.07
CA ILE A 76 -5.04 2.78 4.72
C ILE A 76 -4.83 2.61 3.21
N GLY A 77 -5.33 1.53 2.62
CA GLY A 77 -5.10 1.18 1.21
C GLY A 77 -5.68 2.21 0.25
N ARG A 78 -6.90 2.68 0.50
CA ARG A 78 -7.54 3.71 -0.33
C ARG A 78 -6.82 5.06 -0.28
N LEU A 79 -6.22 5.39 0.87
CA LEU A 79 -5.43 6.61 1.03
C LEU A 79 -4.07 6.53 0.32
N THR A 80 -3.48 5.34 0.23
CA THR A 80 -2.12 5.14 -0.29
C THR A 80 -2.09 4.84 -1.79
N ASP A 81 -3.08 4.14 -2.32
CA ASP A 81 -3.20 3.86 -3.76
C ASP A 81 -4.66 3.91 -4.21
N SER A 82 -5.06 5.07 -4.72
CA SER A 82 -6.41 5.31 -5.22
C SER A 82 -6.79 4.48 -6.45
N ARG A 83 -5.81 3.90 -7.15
CA ARG A 83 -6.03 3.06 -8.34
C ARG A 83 -6.30 1.60 -7.97
N LYS A 84 -5.83 1.18 -6.81
CA LYS A 84 -6.00 -0.18 -6.31
C LYS A 84 -7.39 -0.35 -5.71
N THR A 85 -8.03 -1.47 -6.01
CA THR A 85 -9.39 -1.77 -5.55
C THR A 85 -9.47 -3.01 -4.65
N ILE A 86 -8.39 -3.78 -4.55
CA ILE A 86 -8.32 -4.99 -3.73
C ILE A 86 -7.10 -4.92 -2.82
N PHE A 87 -7.33 -5.07 -1.53
CA PHE A 87 -6.31 -4.90 -0.48
C PHE A 87 -6.20 -6.15 0.39
N ASP A 88 -4.98 -6.62 0.60
CA ASP A 88 -4.63 -7.73 1.47
C ASP A 88 -4.16 -7.19 2.82
N TYR A 89 -4.74 -7.68 3.93
CA TYR A 89 -4.35 -7.26 5.27
C TYR A 89 -2.86 -7.54 5.56
N ASP A 90 -2.37 -8.71 5.15
CA ASP A 90 -0.99 -9.08 5.44
C ASP A 90 0.03 -8.25 4.65
N ALA A 91 -0.40 -7.66 3.52
CA ALA A 91 0.43 -6.74 2.75
C ALA A 91 0.71 -5.40 3.46
N LEU A 92 -0.05 -5.08 4.52
CA LEU A 92 0.23 -3.90 5.36
C LEU A 92 1.52 -4.04 6.18
N GLY A 93 2.03 -5.25 6.38
CA GLY A 93 3.24 -5.50 7.16
C GLY A 93 3.15 -4.88 8.55
N ILE A 94 4.15 -4.09 8.94
CA ILE A 94 4.23 -3.47 10.28
C ILE A 94 3.04 -2.54 10.58
N LEU A 95 2.38 -1.98 9.59
CA LEU A 95 1.20 -1.11 9.79
C LEU A 95 0.01 -1.86 10.41
N THR A 96 0.01 -3.20 10.35
CA THR A 96 -1.01 -4.01 11.05
C THR A 96 -0.92 -3.85 12.56
N TRP A 97 0.28 -3.60 13.10
CA TRP A 97 0.56 -3.48 14.53
C TRP A 97 0.34 -2.07 15.06
N ILE A 98 0.33 -1.07 14.17
CA ILE A 98 0.24 0.33 14.54
C ILE A 98 -1.18 0.83 14.25
N ASN A 99 -1.79 1.50 15.21
CA ASN A 99 -3.01 2.25 14.99
C ASN A 99 -2.65 3.71 14.74
N ILE A 100 -2.67 4.13 13.46
CA ILE A 100 -2.41 5.52 13.08
C ILE A 100 -3.76 6.21 12.98
N PRO A 101 -4.05 7.26 13.76
CA PRO A 101 -5.26 8.05 13.61
C PRO A 101 -5.39 8.61 12.19
N GLU A 102 -6.60 8.63 11.64
CA GLU A 102 -6.83 9.08 10.26
C GLU A 102 -6.47 10.56 10.05
N ASP A 103 -6.67 11.37 11.06
CA ASP A 103 -6.31 12.79 11.08
C ASP A 103 -4.78 13.04 11.02
N GLU A 104 -3.97 12.12 11.56
CA GLU A 104 -2.50 12.17 11.40
C GLU A 104 -2.03 11.55 10.08
N LEU A 105 -2.66 10.47 9.65
CA LEU A 105 -2.27 9.74 8.44
C LEU A 105 -2.53 10.57 7.17
N GLY A 106 -3.70 11.20 7.08
CA GLY A 106 -4.12 11.97 5.91
C GLY A 106 -3.16 13.09 5.52
N PRO A 107 -2.76 13.99 6.43
CA PRO A 107 -1.80 15.04 6.15
C PRO A 107 -0.43 14.53 5.68
N LEU A 108 0.07 13.44 6.26
CA LEU A 108 1.35 12.86 5.90
C LEU A 108 1.31 12.21 4.51
N LEU A 109 0.23 11.48 4.20
CA LEU A 109 0.00 10.93 2.85
C LEU A 109 -0.13 12.04 1.81
N LYS A 110 -0.83 13.13 2.12
CA LYS A 110 -0.97 14.28 1.22
C LYS A 110 0.38 14.92 0.90
N LYS A 111 1.32 14.95 1.85
CA LYS A 111 2.71 15.37 1.57
C LYS A 111 3.39 14.43 0.58
N LEU A 112 3.24 13.10 0.75
CA LEU A 112 3.82 12.11 -0.14
C LEU A 112 3.14 12.03 -1.51
N GLN A 113 1.88 12.47 -1.62
CA GLN A 113 1.09 12.42 -2.85
C GLN A 113 1.83 13.05 -4.04
N LYS A 114 2.55 14.16 -3.80
CA LYS A 114 3.37 14.84 -4.82
C LYS A 114 4.47 13.96 -5.40
N LEU A 115 4.96 12.97 -4.65
CA LEU A 115 5.94 12.01 -5.11
C LEU A 115 5.28 10.79 -5.76
N ILE A 116 4.10 10.39 -5.28
CA ILE A 116 3.38 9.18 -5.71
C ILE A 116 2.74 9.38 -7.09
N ASP A 117 2.05 10.50 -7.30
CA ASP A 117 1.22 10.73 -8.49
C ASP A 117 2.03 11.02 -9.77
N SER A 118 3.33 11.26 -9.64
CA SER A 118 4.19 11.56 -10.78
C SER A 118 5.10 10.40 -11.11
N GLU A 119 4.94 9.82 -12.30
CA GLU A 119 5.89 8.79 -12.79
C GLU A 119 7.34 9.28 -12.76
N LYS A 120 7.58 10.60 -13.01
CA LYS A 120 8.91 11.19 -12.94
C LYS A 120 9.52 11.19 -11.54
N ASN A 121 8.69 11.10 -10.51
CA ASN A 121 9.11 11.12 -9.11
C ASN A 121 9.26 9.72 -8.49
N GLN A 122 8.96 8.65 -9.22
CA GLN A 122 9.11 7.27 -8.73
C GLN A 122 10.57 6.98 -8.31
N GLU A 123 11.55 7.47 -9.08
CA GLU A 123 12.95 7.35 -8.71
C GLU A 123 13.30 8.09 -7.40
N LEU A 124 12.63 9.24 -7.15
CA LEU A 124 12.81 9.99 -5.91
C LEU A 124 12.21 9.23 -4.72
N LEU A 125 11.02 8.69 -4.89
CA LEU A 125 10.33 7.90 -3.87
C LEU A 125 11.16 6.67 -3.48
N TYR A 126 11.68 5.95 -4.47
CA TYR A 126 12.54 4.78 -4.23
C TYR A 126 13.86 5.17 -3.59
N THR A 127 14.47 6.28 -4.01
CA THR A 127 15.69 6.78 -3.40
C THR A 127 15.45 7.18 -1.94
N LEU A 128 14.34 7.85 -1.65
CA LEU A 128 13.93 8.23 -0.29
C LEU A 128 13.77 7.00 0.61
N LYS A 129 13.03 5.98 0.13
CA LYS A 129 12.84 4.72 0.85
C LYS A 129 14.19 4.07 1.18
N THR A 130 15.02 3.87 0.17
CA THR A 130 16.34 3.23 0.34
C THR A 130 17.25 4.05 1.25
N TYR A 131 17.17 5.38 1.20
CA TYR A 131 17.95 6.27 2.07
C TYR A 131 17.55 6.15 3.54
N LEU A 132 16.26 6.08 3.84
CA LEU A 132 15.75 5.83 5.20
C LEU A 132 16.13 4.43 5.70
N GLU A 133 16.00 3.40 4.87
CA GLU A 133 16.39 2.02 5.20
C GLU A 133 17.89 1.87 5.49
N ASN A 134 18.71 2.74 4.93
CA ASN A 134 20.16 2.78 5.17
C ASN A 134 20.57 3.85 6.20
N ASN A 135 19.68 4.20 7.13
CA ASN A 135 19.95 5.15 8.21
C ASN A 135 20.56 6.48 7.74
N LEU A 136 20.03 7.03 6.64
CA LEU A 136 20.46 8.29 6.04
C LEU A 136 21.91 8.26 5.50
N ASN A 137 22.42 7.09 5.14
CA ASN A 137 23.76 6.93 4.59
C ASN A 137 23.74 7.05 3.07
N TYR A 138 24.30 8.13 2.55
CA TYR A 138 24.38 8.39 1.10
C TYR A 138 25.17 7.34 0.33
N SER A 139 26.29 6.87 0.88
CA SER A 139 27.16 5.91 0.20
C SER A 139 26.51 4.54 0.08
N LEU A 140 25.95 4.01 1.19
CA LEU A 140 25.22 2.75 1.18
C LEU A 140 23.98 2.81 0.29
N THR A 141 23.30 3.96 0.29
CA THR A 141 22.14 4.16 -0.59
C THR A 141 22.55 4.15 -2.06
N ALA A 142 23.65 4.81 -2.40
CA ALA A 142 24.18 4.85 -3.76
C ALA A 142 24.59 3.46 -4.26
N GLU A 143 25.25 2.68 -3.42
CA GLU A 143 25.62 1.30 -3.67
C GLU A 143 24.38 0.44 -3.97
N LYS A 144 23.36 0.46 -3.10
CA LYS A 144 22.12 -0.31 -3.28
C LYS A 144 21.34 0.09 -4.52
N LEU A 145 21.39 1.36 -4.90
CA LEU A 145 20.68 1.88 -6.08
C LEU A 145 21.51 1.78 -7.37
N PHE A 146 22.76 1.34 -7.27
CA PHE A 146 23.69 1.30 -8.40
C PHE A 146 23.85 2.66 -9.10
N VAL A 147 23.96 3.73 -8.31
CA VAL A 147 24.14 5.11 -8.79
C VAL A 147 25.29 5.81 -8.07
N ASN A 148 25.69 6.98 -8.58
CA ASN A 148 26.69 7.81 -7.90
C ASN A 148 26.12 8.47 -6.63
N VAL A 149 26.94 8.67 -5.61
CA VAL A 149 26.57 9.35 -4.34
C VAL A 149 25.99 10.74 -4.59
N ASN A 150 26.54 11.50 -5.53
CA ASN A 150 26.01 12.82 -5.88
C ASN A 150 24.61 12.74 -6.51
N THR A 151 24.28 11.65 -7.20
CA THR A 151 22.94 11.41 -7.71
C THR A 151 21.94 11.23 -6.57
N VAL A 152 22.32 10.47 -5.52
CA VAL A 152 21.48 10.29 -4.32
C VAL A 152 21.28 11.64 -3.63
N ARG A 153 22.36 12.41 -3.40
CA ARG A 153 22.26 13.73 -2.77
C ARG A 153 21.27 14.63 -3.51
N ARG A 154 21.45 14.79 -4.82
CA ARG A 154 20.54 15.62 -5.64
C ARG A 154 19.09 15.15 -5.62
N ARG A 155 18.86 13.82 -5.56
CA ARG A 155 17.50 13.27 -5.45
C ARG A 155 16.89 13.57 -4.08
N ILE A 156 17.65 13.43 -2.99
CA ILE A 156 17.18 13.76 -1.63
C ILE A 156 16.93 15.27 -1.46
N GLU A 157 17.78 16.13 -2.03
CA GLU A 157 17.53 17.59 -2.08
C GLU A 157 16.21 17.90 -2.79
N LYS A 158 15.97 17.26 -3.94
CA LYS A 158 14.71 17.41 -4.68
C LYS A 158 13.49 16.86 -3.93
N VAL A 159 13.64 15.76 -3.19
CA VAL A 159 12.61 15.28 -2.27
C VAL A 159 12.30 16.35 -1.23
N ASN A 160 13.33 16.97 -0.63
CA ASN A 160 13.16 17.96 0.41
C ASN A 160 12.51 19.27 -0.09
N GLU A 161 12.69 19.61 -1.36
CA GLU A 161 11.97 20.72 -2.01
C GLU A 161 10.46 20.41 -2.17
N LEU A 162 10.12 19.16 -2.47
CA LEU A 162 8.73 18.73 -2.69
C LEU A 162 7.98 18.47 -1.37
N ILE A 163 8.66 17.83 -0.44
CA ILE A 163 8.15 17.45 0.88
C ILE A 163 9.20 17.78 1.93
N PRO A 164 9.17 18.96 2.57
CA PRO A 164 10.12 19.30 3.63
C PRO A 164 10.12 18.24 4.73
N VAL A 165 11.27 17.62 4.97
CA VAL A 165 11.47 16.58 5.99
C VAL A 165 12.46 17.09 7.03
N HIS A 166 12.09 17.04 8.30
CA HIS A 166 13.00 17.36 9.39
C HIS A 166 13.88 16.13 9.71
N TRP A 167 14.99 16.00 8.98
CA TRP A 167 15.88 14.83 9.07
C TRP A 167 16.42 14.55 10.48
N ASN A 168 16.48 15.55 11.35
CA ASN A 168 16.89 15.39 12.74
C ASN A 168 15.75 14.93 13.67
N ASP A 169 14.51 14.99 13.22
CA ASP A 169 13.36 14.48 13.96
C ASP A 169 13.21 12.95 13.69
N TYR A 170 13.53 12.17 14.71
CA TYR A 170 13.41 10.72 14.67
C TYR A 170 11.97 10.25 14.45
N VAL A 171 11.00 10.92 15.09
CA VAL A 171 9.57 10.53 15.00
C VAL A 171 9.04 10.76 13.57
N GLU A 172 9.35 11.93 12.99
CA GLU A 172 8.95 12.24 11.61
C GLU A 172 9.58 11.26 10.62
N ARG A 173 10.87 10.95 10.75
CA ARG A 173 11.55 9.95 9.91
C ARG A 173 10.93 8.56 10.04
N THR A 174 10.58 8.14 11.27
CA THR A 174 9.98 6.84 11.50
C THR A 174 8.59 6.76 10.90
N LYS A 175 7.75 7.77 11.09
CA LYS A 175 6.42 7.87 10.46
C LYS A 175 6.55 7.78 8.93
N LEU A 176 7.48 8.54 8.36
CA LEU A 176 7.74 8.54 6.91
C LEU A 176 8.22 7.18 6.40
N GLY A 177 9.16 6.55 7.11
CA GLY A 177 9.69 5.23 6.76
C GLY A 177 8.62 4.14 6.77
N LEU A 178 7.73 4.14 7.77
CA LEU A 178 6.61 3.21 7.87
C LEU A 178 5.64 3.36 6.68
N LEU A 179 5.30 4.59 6.31
CA LEU A 179 4.43 4.84 5.17
C LEU A 179 5.07 4.42 3.85
N LEU A 180 6.37 4.67 3.69
CA LEU A 180 7.09 4.28 2.47
C LEU A 180 7.24 2.77 2.32
N GLN A 181 7.28 2.01 3.41
CA GLN A 181 7.22 0.54 3.34
C GLN A 181 5.89 0.07 2.77
N TYR A 182 4.80 0.74 3.12
CA TYR A 182 3.47 0.40 2.60
C TYR A 182 3.29 0.78 1.13
N LEU A 183 3.76 1.96 0.73
CA LEU A 183 3.63 2.46 -0.64
C LEU A 183 4.40 1.61 -1.68
N GLN A 184 5.27 0.70 -1.20
CA GLN A 184 6.07 -0.24 -2.01
C GLN A 184 6.41 0.30 -3.41
N PRO A 185 7.24 1.32 -3.55
CA PRO A 185 7.91 1.56 -4.81
C PRO A 185 8.82 0.35 -5.03
N GLY A 186 8.32 -0.65 -5.75
CA GLY A 186 9.05 -1.89 -6.01
C GLY A 186 10.14 -1.69 -7.05
N PRO A 187 11.13 -2.57 -7.10
CA PRO A 187 12.12 -2.59 -8.18
C PRO A 187 11.46 -2.75 -9.56
N ASP A 188 10.30 -3.38 -9.65
CA ASP A 188 9.54 -3.56 -10.90
C ASP A 188 9.05 -2.24 -11.51
N SER A 189 8.72 -1.25 -10.68
CA SER A 189 8.39 0.09 -11.16
C SER A 189 9.58 0.79 -11.85
N ILE A 190 10.80 0.40 -11.53
CA ILE A 190 12.04 0.98 -12.09
C ILE A 190 12.48 0.25 -13.36
N ILE A 191 12.24 -1.06 -13.45
CA ILE A 191 12.59 -1.86 -14.64
C ILE A 191 11.83 -1.33 -15.86
N HIS A 192 10.53 -1.07 -15.72
CA HIS A 192 9.73 -0.45 -16.79
C HIS A 192 10.17 0.97 -17.16
N LEU A 193 10.76 1.73 -16.24
CA LEU A 193 11.32 3.07 -16.53
C LEU A 193 12.64 3.01 -17.28
N LYS A 194 13.47 1.99 -17.03
CA LYS A 194 14.75 1.78 -17.74
C LYS A 194 14.51 1.27 -19.16
N GLU A 195 13.57 0.38 -19.38
CA GLU A 195 13.23 -0.14 -20.70
C GLU A 195 12.68 0.94 -21.63
N ARG A 196 11.86 1.87 -21.13
CA ARG A 196 11.37 3.02 -21.91
C ARG A 196 12.45 4.05 -22.27
N ARG A 197 13.53 4.16 -21.47
CA ARG A 197 14.67 5.06 -21.77
C ARG A 197 15.62 4.51 -22.81
N ASN A 198 15.71 3.19 -22.96
CA ASN A 198 16.60 2.54 -23.93
C ASN A 198 15.90 2.22 -25.26
N GLY A 199 14.63 2.56 -25.40
CA GLY A 199 13.81 2.36 -26.61
C GLY A 199 13.44 3.65 -27.34
N SER A 200 14.16 4.76 -27.08
CA SER A 200 13.98 6.06 -27.77
C SER A 200 15.25 6.46 -28.46
#